data_f008e9f0909b264509e70abdcd00c257
#
_entry.id   f008e9f0909b264509e70abdcd00c257
#
_cell.length_a   1.000
_cell.length_b   1.000
_cell.length_c   1.000
_cell.angle_alpha   90.00
_cell.angle_beta   90.00
_cell.angle_gamma   90.00
#
_symmetry.space_group_name_H-M   'P 1'
#
loop_
_entity.id
_entity.type
_entity.pdbx_description
1 polymer ?
#
loop_
_entity_poly.entity_id
_entity_poly.type
_entity_poly.pdbx_seq_one_letter_code
_entity_poly.pdbx_strand_id
1 'polypeptide(L)'
;MGNHEGNHGEDVKELYYYLDNVPTHYYMKYLYKYPQAEFPYDELLQKNQSLGKHDPEYEILDTGMFNEDKYFDVYVEYAKEDSEDIFIKIEIINRGNEKAPITVLPTLWFYNNWQYAGDDNKPNLSFLNDQVVSATHQSLGSYYLYFQETKDVLFTENETNFQRLFNKPNSGEFLKDAFHEAIINGTDFQKLKDKKEGTKCSPVYHFDLDAKQSPQIVLRLSNQKMDDFFPKNFENIFQKRAKEADDFYGAIAPAQCTDDQKNIQRQAFAGLLWNKQYYHYDVARWINTSDGITPESEQRKKGRNHRWKYLKN
;
A
#
# COMPACT_ATOMS: atom_id res chain seq x y z
N MET A 1 -3.57 7.74 1.94
CA MET A 1 -4.05 8.45 0.73
C MET A 1 -4.21 9.91 1.11
N GLY A 2 -3.49 10.82 0.47
CA GLY A 2 -3.82 12.23 0.61
C GLY A 2 -5.25 12.42 0.15
N ASN A 3 -6.02 13.24 0.85
CA ASN A 3 -7.34 13.61 0.38
C ASN A 3 -7.20 14.44 -0.92
N HIS A 4 -8.30 14.67 -1.60
CA HIS A 4 -8.31 15.40 -2.87
C HIS A 4 -8.00 16.92 -2.72
N GLU A 5 -7.82 17.41 -1.50
CA GLU A 5 -7.50 18.81 -1.22
C GLU A 5 -6.00 19.09 -1.19
N GLY A 6 -5.14 18.15 -1.56
CA GLY A 6 -3.71 18.38 -1.71
C GLY A 6 -2.95 18.48 -0.41
N ASN A 7 -3.40 17.81 0.59
CA ASN A 7 -2.78 17.67 1.89
C ASN A 7 -1.36 17.12 1.80
N HIS A 8 -0.46 17.63 2.59
CA HIS A 8 0.97 17.30 2.57
C HIS A 8 1.33 15.97 3.24
N GLY A 9 0.37 15.18 3.66
CA GLY A 9 0.58 13.90 4.31
C GLY A 9 0.64 13.97 5.83
N GLU A 10 0.99 15.09 6.42
CA GLU A 10 0.88 15.29 7.87
C GLU A 10 -0.56 15.26 8.37
N ASP A 11 -1.50 15.56 7.49
CA ASP A 11 -2.93 15.46 7.80
C ASP A 11 -3.56 14.13 7.42
N VAL A 12 -2.76 13.13 7.01
CA VAL A 12 -3.28 11.79 6.81
C VAL A 12 -3.61 11.18 8.14
N LYS A 13 -4.88 10.92 8.34
CA LYS A 13 -5.43 10.46 9.60
C LYS A 13 -5.79 8.98 9.49
N GLU A 14 -4.77 8.15 9.29
CA GLU A 14 -4.89 6.70 9.28
C GLU A 14 -4.15 6.11 10.47
N LEU A 15 -4.71 5.08 11.09
CA LEU A 15 -4.15 4.47 12.29
C LEU A 15 -3.52 3.12 11.95
N TYR A 16 -2.18 3.10 11.87
CA TYR A 16 -1.41 1.90 11.60
C TYR A 16 -0.13 1.83 12.43
N TYR A 17 0.39 0.62 12.61
CA TYR A 17 1.56 0.33 13.42
C TYR A 17 2.48 -0.62 12.69
N TYR A 18 3.74 -0.28 12.58
CA TYR A 18 4.79 -1.19 12.14
C TYR A 18 5.20 -2.06 13.32
N LEU A 19 4.82 -3.33 13.27
CA LEU A 19 5.05 -4.27 14.38
C LEU A 19 6.40 -4.93 14.27
N ASP A 20 6.84 -5.25 13.05
CA ASP A 20 8.08 -5.95 12.79
C ASP A 20 8.64 -5.67 11.40
N ASN A 21 9.96 -5.62 11.30
CA ASN A 21 10.70 -5.68 10.04
C ASN A 21 12.17 -5.98 10.36
N VAL A 22 12.82 -6.81 9.55
CA VAL A 22 14.26 -7.09 9.66
C VAL A 22 15.04 -6.43 8.52
N PRO A 23 16.35 -6.13 8.68
CA PRO A 23 17.14 -5.43 7.65
C PRO A 23 17.14 -6.10 6.27
N THR A 24 16.95 -7.41 6.22
CA THR A 24 16.85 -8.19 4.98
C THR A 24 15.46 -8.20 4.34
N HIS A 25 14.46 -7.68 5.05
CA HIS A 25 13.03 -7.77 4.69
C HIS A 25 12.52 -9.20 4.43
N TYR A 26 13.16 -10.21 5.06
CA TYR A 26 12.68 -11.60 4.99
C TYR A 26 11.44 -11.83 5.85
N TYR A 27 11.24 -11.00 6.88
CA TYR A 27 10.03 -10.94 7.69
C TYR A 27 9.60 -9.52 7.92
N MET A 28 8.32 -9.25 7.73
CA MET A 28 7.72 -7.94 7.98
C MET A 28 6.30 -8.12 8.49
N LYS A 29 5.87 -7.27 9.41
CA LYS A 29 4.50 -7.29 9.94
C LYS A 29 4.03 -5.88 10.30
N TYR A 30 2.79 -5.56 9.94
CA TYR A 30 2.14 -4.35 10.39
C TYR A 30 0.68 -4.59 10.74
N LEU A 31 0.10 -3.66 11.49
CA LEU A 31 -1.29 -3.59 11.86
C LEU A 31 -1.89 -2.30 11.29
N TYR A 32 -3.03 -2.43 10.63
CA TYR A 32 -3.86 -1.31 10.23
C TYR A 32 -5.21 -1.39 10.96
N LYS A 33 -5.64 -0.29 11.58
CA LYS A 33 -6.94 -0.19 12.22
C LYS A 33 -7.91 0.50 11.28
N TYR A 34 -8.88 -0.27 10.78
CA TYR A 34 -9.85 0.19 9.79
C TYR A 34 -11.22 0.39 10.44
N PRO A 35 -11.76 1.61 10.51
CA PRO A 35 -13.05 1.86 11.13
C PRO A 35 -14.21 1.24 10.35
N GLN A 36 -15.30 0.93 11.05
CA GLN A 36 -16.55 0.46 10.46
C GLN A 36 -17.44 1.62 9.97
N ALA A 37 -17.04 2.85 10.25
CA ALA A 37 -17.66 4.08 9.78
C ALA A 37 -16.83 4.74 8.68
N GLU A 38 -17.43 5.68 7.96
CA GLU A 38 -16.74 6.52 7.01
C GLU A 38 -15.67 7.36 7.73
N PHE A 39 -14.49 7.52 7.09
CA PHE A 39 -13.43 8.37 7.62
C PHE A 39 -13.89 9.83 7.65
N PRO A 40 -13.76 10.53 8.78
CA PRO A 40 -14.27 11.89 8.96
C PRO A 40 -13.31 12.95 8.43
N TYR A 41 -12.91 12.85 7.14
CA TYR A 41 -11.92 13.76 6.55
C TYR A 41 -12.38 15.21 6.55
N ASP A 42 -13.66 15.47 6.27
CA ASP A 42 -14.21 16.83 6.28
C ASP A 42 -14.22 17.42 7.69
N GLU A 43 -14.55 16.63 8.70
CA GLU A 43 -14.49 17.06 10.10
C GLU A 43 -13.07 17.41 10.53
N LEU A 44 -12.10 16.54 10.23
CA LEU A 44 -10.67 16.76 10.52
C LEU A 44 -10.18 18.05 9.86
N LEU A 45 -10.52 18.26 8.59
CA LEU A 45 -10.13 19.46 7.85
C LEU A 45 -10.75 20.73 8.46
N GLN A 46 -12.07 20.75 8.68
CA GLN A 46 -12.77 21.92 9.20
C GLN A 46 -12.34 22.29 10.62
N LYS A 47 -12.16 21.29 11.48
CA LYS A 47 -11.67 21.51 12.85
C LYS A 47 -10.28 22.12 12.84
N ASN A 48 -9.33 21.52 12.13
CA ASN A 48 -7.96 22.00 12.10
C ASN A 48 -7.83 23.38 11.43
N GLN A 49 -8.64 23.67 10.41
CA GLN A 49 -8.70 25.03 9.83
C GLN A 49 -9.19 26.10 10.80
N SER A 50 -10.00 25.71 11.79
CA SER A 50 -10.54 26.64 12.80
C SER A 50 -9.60 26.87 13.98
N LEU A 51 -8.56 26.02 14.16
CA LEU A 51 -7.60 26.10 15.26
C LEU A 51 -6.55 27.18 15.01
N GLY A 52 -6.07 27.79 16.08
CA GLY A 52 -4.96 28.73 16.07
C GLY A 52 -3.62 28.04 16.21
N LYS A 53 -2.53 28.75 15.94
CA LYS A 53 -1.15 28.24 15.99
C LYS A 53 -0.75 27.56 17.31
N HIS A 54 -1.41 27.89 18.40
CA HIS A 54 -1.10 27.41 19.75
C HIS A 54 -2.09 26.37 20.26
N ASP A 55 -3.12 26.05 19.49
CA ASP A 55 -4.09 25.01 19.82
C ASP A 55 -3.51 23.64 19.46
N PRO A 56 -3.82 22.57 20.22
CA PRO A 56 -3.42 21.21 19.82
C PRO A 56 -4.12 20.81 18.53
N GLU A 57 -3.43 20.05 17.71
CA GLU A 57 -4.00 19.49 16.47
C GLU A 57 -5.14 18.52 16.81
N TYR A 58 -6.21 18.58 16.02
CA TYR A 58 -7.35 17.66 16.12
C TYR A 58 -7.04 16.40 15.31
N GLU A 59 -6.86 15.30 16.03
CA GLU A 59 -6.42 14.01 15.47
C GLU A 59 -7.59 13.06 15.21
N ILE A 60 -7.36 12.00 14.44
CA ILE A 60 -8.37 10.98 14.15
C ILE A 60 -8.95 10.33 15.43
N LEU A 61 -8.15 10.19 16.48
CA LEU A 61 -8.63 9.64 17.76
C LEU A 61 -9.60 10.55 18.48
N ASP A 62 -9.52 11.87 18.26
CA ASP A 62 -10.40 12.87 18.86
C ASP A 62 -11.81 12.83 18.26
N THR A 63 -11.96 12.26 17.06
CA THR A 63 -13.26 12.09 16.40
C THR A 63 -14.15 11.06 17.08
N GLY A 64 -13.59 10.19 17.91
CA GLY A 64 -14.31 9.09 18.55
C GLY A 64 -14.69 7.93 17.63
N MET A 65 -14.24 7.91 16.37
CA MET A 65 -14.64 6.89 15.39
C MET A 65 -14.21 5.46 15.74
N PHE A 66 -13.24 5.30 16.65
CA PHE A 66 -12.80 4.00 17.17
C PHE A 66 -13.47 3.62 18.48
N ASN A 67 -14.38 4.44 19.00
CA ASN A 67 -15.12 4.14 20.21
C ASN A 67 -16.00 2.90 20.04
N GLU A 68 -16.33 2.24 21.14
CA GLU A 68 -17.15 1.02 21.17
C GLU A 68 -16.55 -0.15 20.34
N ASP A 69 -15.24 -0.15 20.09
CA ASP A 69 -14.53 -1.17 19.32
C ASP A 69 -15.06 -1.36 17.87
N LYS A 70 -15.75 -0.38 17.29
CA LYS A 70 -16.33 -0.45 15.93
C LYS A 70 -15.26 -0.26 14.84
N TYR A 71 -14.30 -1.18 14.81
CA TYR A 71 -13.24 -1.21 13.81
C TYR A 71 -12.76 -2.64 13.53
N PHE A 72 -11.99 -2.77 12.48
CA PHE A 72 -11.25 -3.99 12.16
C PHE A 72 -9.78 -3.80 12.47
N ASP A 73 -9.14 -4.81 13.06
CA ASP A 73 -7.70 -4.95 13.01
C ASP A 73 -7.35 -5.76 11.76
N VAL A 74 -6.52 -5.18 10.90
CA VAL A 74 -6.00 -5.82 9.70
C VAL A 74 -4.51 -6.02 9.86
N TYR A 75 -4.10 -7.25 10.18
CA TYR A 75 -2.69 -7.62 10.24
C TYR A 75 -2.22 -8.05 8.86
N VAL A 76 -1.11 -7.51 8.41
CA VAL A 76 -0.44 -7.96 7.20
C VAL A 76 0.96 -8.44 7.54
N GLU A 77 1.23 -9.67 7.18
CA GLU A 77 2.47 -10.37 7.49
C GLU A 77 3.12 -10.87 6.20
N TYR A 78 4.38 -10.55 6.01
CA TYR A 78 5.18 -10.96 4.86
C TYR A 78 6.30 -11.89 5.33
N ALA A 79 6.47 -13.02 4.63
CA ALA A 79 7.55 -13.97 4.90
C ALA A 79 8.15 -14.46 3.58
N LYS A 80 9.44 -14.25 3.38
CA LYS A 80 10.13 -14.71 2.18
C LYS A 80 10.56 -16.17 2.32
N GLU A 81 10.23 -16.99 1.32
CA GLU A 81 10.86 -18.32 1.15
C GLU A 81 12.30 -18.16 0.68
N ASP A 82 12.50 -17.30 -0.34
CA ASP A 82 13.81 -16.85 -0.80
C ASP A 82 13.78 -15.38 -1.24
N SER A 83 14.82 -14.89 -1.95
CA SER A 83 14.93 -13.49 -2.39
C SER A 83 13.80 -13.05 -3.33
N GLU A 84 13.28 -13.97 -4.16
CA GLU A 84 12.33 -13.73 -5.24
C GLU A 84 10.97 -14.39 -5.01
N ASP A 85 10.73 -14.87 -3.78
CA ASP A 85 9.53 -15.61 -3.41
C ASP A 85 9.04 -15.16 -2.03
N ILE A 86 7.86 -14.55 -2.00
CA ILE A 86 7.30 -13.97 -0.79
C ILE A 86 5.85 -14.43 -0.57
N PHE A 87 5.56 -14.94 0.61
CA PHE A 87 4.21 -15.17 1.10
C PHE A 87 3.68 -13.93 1.82
N ILE A 88 2.40 -13.65 1.62
CA ILE A 88 1.68 -12.54 2.23
C ILE A 88 0.44 -13.11 2.90
N LYS A 89 0.28 -12.83 4.20
CA LYS A 89 -0.89 -13.25 4.97
C LYS A 89 -1.59 -12.02 5.52
N ILE A 90 -2.87 -11.90 5.24
CA ILE A 90 -3.73 -10.81 5.72
C ILE A 90 -4.77 -11.42 6.64
N GLU A 91 -4.74 -11.07 7.91
CA GLU A 91 -5.73 -11.47 8.89
C GLU A 91 -6.60 -10.26 9.26
N ILE A 92 -7.92 -10.44 9.17
CA ILE A 92 -8.89 -9.37 9.43
C ILE A 92 -9.71 -9.74 10.66
N ILE A 93 -9.66 -8.97 11.73
CA ILE A 93 -10.38 -9.24 12.96
C ILE A 93 -11.46 -8.19 13.16
N ASN A 94 -12.72 -8.56 13.16
CA ASN A 94 -13.79 -7.67 13.59
C ASN A 94 -13.71 -7.44 15.12
N ARG A 95 -13.32 -6.26 15.55
CA ARG A 95 -13.24 -5.90 16.97
C ARG A 95 -14.59 -5.54 17.56
N GLY A 96 -15.55 -5.14 16.72
CA GLY A 96 -16.91 -4.82 17.11
C GLY A 96 -17.66 -5.99 17.75
N ASN A 97 -18.78 -5.66 18.37
CA ASN A 97 -19.68 -6.63 19.02
C ASN A 97 -20.83 -7.04 18.08
N GLU A 98 -20.89 -6.46 16.90
CA GLU A 98 -21.88 -6.70 15.88
C GLU A 98 -21.24 -7.17 14.58
N LYS A 99 -22.05 -7.77 13.72
CA LYS A 99 -21.65 -8.17 12.38
C LYS A 99 -21.38 -6.93 11.54
N ALA A 100 -20.28 -6.95 10.76
CA ALA A 100 -19.91 -5.82 9.92
C ALA A 100 -19.28 -6.27 8.59
N PRO A 101 -19.60 -5.59 7.47
CA PRO A 101 -19.02 -5.87 6.17
C PRO A 101 -17.63 -5.22 6.01
N ILE A 102 -16.76 -5.90 5.28
CA ILE A 102 -15.48 -5.34 4.85
C ILE A 102 -15.10 -5.88 3.48
N THR A 103 -14.57 -4.99 2.62
CA THR A 103 -13.99 -5.37 1.34
C THR A 103 -12.48 -5.20 1.40
N VAL A 104 -11.75 -6.25 1.06
CA VAL A 104 -10.29 -6.27 1.09
C VAL A 104 -9.75 -6.40 -0.32
N LEU A 105 -8.83 -5.50 -0.67
CA LEU A 105 -8.22 -5.36 -1.98
C LEU A 105 -6.69 -5.52 -1.90
N PRO A 106 -6.15 -6.74 -1.82
CA PRO A 106 -4.71 -6.96 -1.88
C PRO A 106 -4.18 -6.51 -3.24
N THR A 107 -3.59 -5.33 -3.28
CA THR A 107 -3.29 -4.66 -4.54
C THR A 107 -1.84 -4.84 -4.96
N LEU A 108 -1.62 -5.30 -6.20
CA LEU A 108 -0.33 -5.29 -6.88
C LEU A 108 -0.30 -4.18 -7.93
N TRP A 109 0.77 -3.39 -7.94
CA TRP A 109 0.98 -2.36 -8.95
C TRP A 109 2.47 -2.14 -9.21
N PHE A 110 2.76 -1.56 -10.38
CA PHE A 110 4.09 -1.06 -10.67
C PHE A 110 4.21 0.43 -10.33
N TYR A 111 5.40 0.84 -9.84
CA TYR A 111 5.72 2.24 -9.66
C TYR A 111 5.64 2.97 -11.00
N ASN A 112 4.80 4.03 -11.06
CA ASN A 112 4.54 4.75 -12.29
C ASN A 112 5.70 5.72 -12.62
N ASN A 113 6.60 5.29 -13.46
CA ASN A 113 7.66 6.11 -14.05
C ASN A 113 7.46 6.35 -15.57
N TRP A 114 6.60 5.57 -16.23
CA TRP A 114 6.36 5.67 -17.67
C TRP A 114 5.57 6.92 -18.07
N GLN A 115 4.62 7.35 -17.25
CA GLN A 115 3.75 8.50 -17.54
C GLN A 115 4.52 9.82 -17.61
N TYR A 116 5.59 9.95 -16.83
CA TYR A 116 6.34 11.22 -16.69
C TYR A 116 7.68 11.23 -17.40
N ALA A 117 8.22 10.07 -17.73
CA ALA A 117 9.58 9.95 -18.24
C ALA A 117 9.66 9.81 -19.75
N GLY A 118 8.52 9.67 -20.44
CA GLY A 118 8.51 9.26 -21.85
C GLY A 118 9.17 7.89 -22.04
N ASP A 119 9.11 7.06 -20.99
CA ASP A 119 9.68 5.72 -21.02
C ASP A 119 8.66 4.79 -21.69
N ASP A 120 9.01 4.26 -22.86
CA ASP A 120 8.14 3.33 -23.61
C ASP A 120 8.02 1.95 -22.92
N ASN A 121 8.67 1.76 -21.79
CA ASN A 121 8.72 0.51 -21.03
C ASN A 121 7.58 0.39 -20.00
N LYS A 122 6.36 0.59 -20.44
CA LYS A 122 5.19 0.37 -19.59
C LYS A 122 5.08 -1.10 -19.18
N PRO A 123 5.11 -1.42 -17.89
CA PRO A 123 4.94 -2.80 -17.43
C PRO A 123 3.51 -3.29 -17.62
N ASN A 124 3.30 -4.59 -17.48
CA ASN A 124 1.98 -5.19 -17.63
C ASN A 124 1.66 -6.23 -16.55
N LEU A 125 0.43 -6.18 -16.08
CA LEU A 125 -0.22 -7.21 -15.27
C LEU A 125 -1.29 -7.85 -16.12
N SER A 126 -1.28 -9.19 -16.25
CA SER A 126 -2.25 -9.93 -17.06
C SER A 126 -2.92 -11.03 -16.26
N PHE A 127 -4.23 -11.09 -16.35
CA PHE A 127 -5.03 -12.17 -15.77
C PHE A 127 -4.74 -13.49 -16.48
N LEU A 128 -4.35 -14.52 -15.73
CA LEU A 128 -4.15 -15.86 -16.27
C LEU A 128 -5.33 -16.79 -15.92
N ASN A 129 -5.78 -16.75 -14.68
CA ASN A 129 -6.96 -17.47 -14.18
C ASN A 129 -7.42 -16.89 -12.84
N ASP A 130 -8.44 -17.48 -12.23
CA ASP A 130 -9.07 -16.99 -10.98
C ASP A 130 -8.17 -17.05 -9.75
N GLN A 131 -6.92 -17.48 -9.88
CA GLN A 131 -5.93 -17.57 -8.80
C GLN A 131 -4.56 -17.03 -9.18
N VAL A 132 -4.35 -16.57 -10.43
CA VAL A 132 -3.03 -16.16 -10.91
C VAL A 132 -3.10 -14.94 -11.81
N VAL A 133 -2.29 -13.94 -11.47
CA VAL A 133 -1.96 -12.80 -12.33
C VAL A 133 -0.47 -12.84 -12.65
N SER A 134 -0.11 -12.72 -13.92
CA SER A 134 1.29 -12.52 -14.33
C SER A 134 1.65 -11.04 -14.29
N ALA A 135 2.87 -10.74 -13.88
CA ALA A 135 3.44 -9.40 -13.81
C ALA A 135 4.74 -9.37 -14.62
N THR A 136 4.80 -8.51 -15.64
CA THR A 136 5.95 -8.43 -16.53
C THR A 136 6.52 -7.01 -16.54
N HIS A 137 7.83 -6.91 -16.33
CA HIS A 137 8.56 -5.65 -16.35
C HIS A 137 9.92 -5.85 -17.03
N GLN A 138 10.37 -4.89 -17.84
CA GLN A 138 11.58 -5.03 -18.63
C GLN A 138 12.83 -5.35 -17.79
N SER A 139 13.02 -4.68 -16.68
CA SER A 139 14.21 -4.86 -15.83
C SER A 139 14.01 -5.88 -14.70
N LEU A 140 12.76 -6.16 -14.27
CA LEU A 140 12.48 -7.13 -13.21
C LEU A 140 12.18 -8.53 -13.75
N GLY A 141 11.92 -8.66 -15.06
CA GLY A 141 11.49 -9.92 -15.65
C GLY A 141 10.02 -10.23 -15.37
N SER A 142 9.71 -11.51 -15.21
CA SER A 142 8.34 -11.99 -14.99
C SER A 142 8.15 -12.52 -13.59
N TYR A 143 7.04 -12.12 -12.98
CA TYR A 143 6.55 -12.60 -11.69
C TYR A 143 5.13 -13.09 -11.80
N TYR A 144 4.68 -13.84 -10.81
CA TYR A 144 3.32 -14.35 -10.70
C TYR A 144 2.78 -14.05 -9.32
N LEU A 145 1.65 -13.36 -9.27
CA LEU A 145 0.88 -13.19 -8.05
C LEU A 145 -0.13 -14.33 -7.97
N TYR A 146 0.06 -15.20 -7.01
CA TYR A 146 -0.85 -16.27 -6.65
C TYR A 146 -1.73 -15.82 -5.48
N PHE A 147 -3.00 -16.18 -5.51
CA PHE A 147 -3.95 -15.81 -4.46
C PHE A 147 -5.05 -16.86 -4.31
N GLN A 148 -5.66 -16.88 -3.14
CA GLN A 148 -6.83 -17.73 -2.91
C GLN A 148 -7.93 -17.35 -3.88
N GLU A 149 -8.66 -18.36 -4.35
CA GLU A 149 -9.71 -18.16 -5.35
C GLU A 149 -10.71 -17.07 -4.94
N THR A 150 -10.99 -16.19 -5.87
CA THR A 150 -12.00 -15.14 -5.75
C THR A 150 -12.78 -15.01 -7.06
N LYS A 151 -14.02 -14.50 -6.98
CA LYS A 151 -14.86 -14.30 -8.16
C LYS A 151 -14.43 -13.10 -9.00
N ASP A 152 -13.73 -12.15 -8.40
CA ASP A 152 -13.48 -10.85 -8.97
C ASP A 152 -12.01 -10.47 -8.86
N VAL A 153 -11.41 -10.15 -10.01
CA VAL A 153 -10.09 -9.52 -10.10
C VAL A 153 -10.23 -8.27 -10.94
N LEU A 154 -9.93 -7.13 -10.36
CA LEU A 154 -10.04 -5.83 -11.00
C LEU A 154 -8.69 -5.36 -11.54
N PHE A 155 -8.73 -4.68 -12.68
CA PHE A 155 -7.55 -4.10 -13.33
C PHE A 155 -7.75 -2.63 -13.65
N THR A 156 -6.72 -1.81 -13.42
CA THR A 156 -6.65 -0.40 -13.81
C THR A 156 -5.24 -0.05 -14.25
N GLU A 157 -5.07 1.16 -14.76
CA GLU A 157 -3.72 1.74 -14.87
C GLU A 157 -3.33 2.39 -13.53
N ASN A 158 -2.06 2.22 -13.12
CA ASN A 158 -1.51 2.95 -11.98
C ASN A 158 -1.06 4.35 -12.41
N GLU A 159 -1.95 5.08 -13.06
CA GLU A 159 -1.72 6.42 -13.58
C GLU A 159 -2.59 7.44 -12.86
N THR A 160 -2.13 8.69 -12.86
CA THR A 160 -2.84 9.78 -12.19
C THR A 160 -4.08 10.18 -12.99
N ASN A 161 -5.21 10.37 -12.32
CA ASN A 161 -6.41 10.95 -12.91
C ASN A 161 -6.26 12.47 -13.04
N PHE A 162 -5.71 12.89 -14.17
CA PHE A 162 -5.45 14.30 -14.47
C PHE A 162 -6.73 15.11 -14.65
N GLN A 163 -7.78 14.49 -15.18
CA GLN A 163 -9.06 15.16 -15.33
C GLN A 163 -9.65 15.55 -13.98
N ARG A 164 -9.59 14.64 -13.01
CA ARG A 164 -10.11 14.87 -11.66
C ARG A 164 -9.30 15.91 -10.88
N LEU A 165 -7.96 15.81 -10.94
CA LEU A 165 -7.08 16.62 -10.09
C LEU A 165 -6.73 17.98 -10.70
N PHE A 166 -6.63 18.07 -12.02
CA PHE A 166 -6.03 19.21 -12.71
C PHE A 166 -6.87 19.73 -13.89
N ASN A 167 -8.05 19.14 -14.10
CA ASN A 167 -8.93 19.45 -15.25
C ASN A 167 -8.22 19.33 -16.61
N LYS A 168 -7.35 18.31 -16.74
CA LYS A 168 -6.60 17.98 -17.95
C LYS A 168 -7.01 16.60 -18.48
N PRO A 169 -6.88 16.34 -19.80
CA PRO A 169 -7.22 15.04 -20.36
C PRO A 169 -6.46 13.89 -19.71
N ASN A 170 -7.15 12.78 -19.48
CA ASN A 170 -6.57 11.52 -19.01
C ASN A 170 -5.89 10.75 -20.11
N SER A 171 -4.91 9.90 -19.75
CA SER A 171 -4.25 8.93 -20.64
C SER A 171 -5.12 7.71 -21.00
N GLY A 172 -6.14 7.43 -20.18
CA GLY A 172 -7.03 6.29 -20.33
C GLY A 172 -8.33 6.43 -19.53
N GLU A 173 -9.19 5.41 -19.63
CA GLU A 173 -10.52 5.43 -19.00
C GLU A 173 -10.44 5.04 -17.51
N PHE A 174 -9.70 3.97 -17.16
CA PHE A 174 -9.62 3.44 -15.79
C PHE A 174 -8.24 3.65 -15.20
N LEU A 175 -8.15 4.62 -14.31
CA LEU A 175 -6.92 5.03 -13.65
C LEU A 175 -6.87 4.54 -12.20
N LYS A 176 -5.83 4.89 -11.46
CA LYS A 176 -5.56 4.32 -10.13
C LYS A 176 -6.68 4.50 -9.09
N ASP A 177 -7.54 5.50 -9.26
CA ASP A 177 -8.67 5.80 -8.38
C ASP A 177 -9.97 5.05 -8.79
N ALA A 178 -10.00 4.38 -9.94
CA ALA A 178 -11.19 3.66 -10.39
C ALA A 178 -11.60 2.50 -9.47
N PHE A 179 -10.68 1.91 -8.68
CA PHE A 179 -11.04 0.92 -7.67
C PHE A 179 -11.95 1.50 -6.59
N HIS A 180 -11.67 2.73 -6.16
CA HIS A 180 -12.52 3.42 -5.19
C HIS A 180 -13.94 3.61 -5.75
N GLU A 181 -14.06 4.13 -6.97
CA GLU A 181 -15.36 4.34 -7.62
C GLU A 181 -16.13 3.03 -7.81
N ALA A 182 -15.44 1.95 -8.17
CA ALA A 182 -16.07 0.65 -8.37
C ALA A 182 -16.57 0.03 -7.05
N ILE A 183 -15.81 0.13 -5.98
CA ILE A 183 -16.13 -0.53 -4.70
C ILE A 183 -17.12 0.29 -3.87
N ILE A 184 -16.93 1.60 -3.79
CA ILE A 184 -17.76 2.48 -2.94
C ILE A 184 -19.03 2.89 -3.67
N ASN A 185 -18.92 3.30 -4.94
CA ASN A 185 -20.03 3.85 -5.71
C ASN A 185 -20.67 2.83 -6.66
N GLY A 186 -20.11 1.63 -6.81
CA GLY A 186 -20.56 0.60 -7.75
C GLY A 186 -20.37 0.98 -9.23
N THR A 187 -19.62 2.05 -9.51
CA THR A 187 -19.44 2.58 -10.86
C THR A 187 -18.45 1.72 -11.63
N ASP A 188 -18.85 1.26 -12.82
CA ASP A 188 -18.01 0.52 -13.76
C ASP A 188 -17.34 -0.76 -13.21
N PHE A 189 -17.83 -1.32 -12.11
CA PHE A 189 -17.26 -2.53 -11.50
C PHE A 189 -17.11 -3.66 -12.53
N GLN A 190 -18.18 -3.93 -13.32
CA GLN A 190 -18.14 -4.99 -14.31
C GLN A 190 -17.13 -4.71 -15.43
N LYS A 191 -16.98 -3.46 -15.87
CA LYS A 191 -15.98 -3.10 -16.88
C LYS A 191 -14.54 -3.31 -16.36
N LEU A 192 -14.29 -2.97 -15.10
CA LEU A 192 -12.97 -3.21 -14.46
C LEU A 192 -12.67 -4.71 -14.30
N LYS A 193 -13.69 -5.52 -14.03
CA LYS A 193 -13.57 -6.97 -13.96
C LYS A 193 -13.33 -7.59 -15.36
N ASP A 194 -13.95 -7.06 -16.39
CA ASP A 194 -13.80 -7.52 -17.77
C ASP A 194 -12.45 -7.11 -18.37
N LYS A 195 -11.83 -6.07 -17.83
CA LYS A 195 -10.45 -5.65 -18.17
C LYS A 195 -9.45 -6.65 -17.58
N LYS A 196 -8.80 -7.44 -18.41
CA LYS A 196 -7.93 -8.55 -17.99
C LYS A 196 -6.45 -8.19 -17.92
N GLU A 197 -6.13 -6.90 -18.04
CA GLU A 197 -4.76 -6.39 -18.00
C GLU A 197 -4.70 -4.94 -17.54
N GLY A 198 -3.51 -4.50 -17.11
CA GLY A 198 -3.23 -3.15 -16.67
C GLY A 198 -1.89 -3.04 -15.95
N THR A 199 -1.66 -1.94 -15.27
CA THR A 199 -0.46 -1.73 -14.46
C THR A 199 -0.73 -1.75 -12.95
N LYS A 200 -2.01 -1.99 -12.58
CA LYS A 200 -2.49 -2.17 -11.22
C LYS A 200 -3.61 -3.20 -11.24
N CYS A 201 -3.57 -4.17 -10.34
CA CYS A 201 -4.64 -5.16 -10.19
C CYS A 201 -4.91 -5.48 -8.73
N SER A 202 -6.10 -6.01 -8.46
CA SER A 202 -6.42 -6.58 -7.15
C SER A 202 -7.45 -7.69 -7.26
N PRO A 203 -7.21 -8.85 -6.65
CA PRO A 203 -8.29 -9.75 -6.27
C PRO A 203 -9.18 -9.06 -5.23
N VAL A 204 -10.49 -9.32 -5.27
CA VAL A 204 -11.49 -8.69 -4.41
C VAL A 204 -12.06 -9.72 -3.45
N TYR A 205 -11.97 -9.44 -2.16
CA TYR A 205 -12.55 -10.29 -1.11
C TYR A 205 -13.60 -9.50 -0.34
N HIS A 206 -14.82 -9.99 -0.34
CA HIS A 206 -15.94 -9.46 0.44
C HIS A 206 -16.20 -10.35 1.64
N PHE A 207 -16.17 -9.78 2.81
CA PHE A 207 -16.49 -10.46 4.06
C PHE A 207 -17.65 -9.75 4.76
N ASP A 208 -18.41 -10.54 5.48
CA ASP A 208 -19.51 -10.09 6.33
C ASP A 208 -19.26 -10.77 7.70
N LEU A 209 -18.39 -10.12 8.50
CA LEU A 209 -17.75 -10.75 9.64
C LEU A 209 -18.59 -10.61 10.92
N ASP A 210 -18.91 -11.73 11.54
CA ASP A 210 -19.48 -11.74 12.87
C ASP A 210 -18.51 -11.12 13.91
N ALA A 211 -19.05 -10.76 15.07
CA ALA A 211 -18.25 -10.24 16.18
C ALA A 211 -17.07 -11.17 16.51
N LYS A 212 -15.86 -10.61 16.56
CA LYS A 212 -14.61 -11.33 16.86
C LYS A 212 -14.20 -12.39 15.82
N GLN A 213 -14.90 -12.52 14.70
CA GLN A 213 -14.49 -13.40 13.61
C GLN A 213 -13.19 -12.90 12.95
N SER A 214 -12.34 -13.85 12.51
CA SER A 214 -11.01 -13.54 11.97
C SER A 214 -10.67 -14.43 10.77
N PRO A 215 -11.12 -14.10 9.55
CA PRO A 215 -10.67 -14.77 8.34
C PRO A 215 -9.24 -14.37 7.97
N GLN A 216 -8.59 -15.23 7.18
CA GLN A 216 -7.28 -14.98 6.61
C GLN A 216 -7.33 -15.05 5.08
N ILE A 217 -6.55 -14.21 4.42
CA ILE A 217 -6.25 -14.23 2.99
C ILE A 217 -4.78 -14.52 2.84
N VAL A 218 -4.42 -15.44 1.96
CA VAL A 218 -3.03 -15.78 1.65
C VAL A 218 -2.75 -15.48 0.18
N LEU A 219 -1.63 -14.78 -0.06
CA LEU A 219 -1.09 -14.54 -1.39
C LEU A 219 0.37 -14.97 -1.43
N ARG A 220 0.89 -15.19 -2.63
CA ARG A 220 2.31 -15.44 -2.89
C ARG A 220 2.73 -14.68 -4.14
N LEU A 221 3.85 -13.97 -4.07
CA LEU A 221 4.48 -13.34 -5.23
C LEU A 221 5.82 -14.03 -5.48
N SER A 222 5.99 -14.61 -6.66
CA SER A 222 7.20 -15.35 -7.01
C SER A 222 7.58 -15.14 -8.49
N ASN A 223 8.86 -15.21 -8.81
CA ASN A 223 9.35 -15.27 -10.19
C ASN A 223 9.21 -16.68 -10.82
N GLN A 224 8.75 -17.66 -10.05
CA GLN A 224 8.54 -19.01 -10.53
C GLN A 224 7.08 -19.24 -10.91
N LYS A 225 6.86 -19.86 -12.07
CA LYS A 225 5.53 -20.38 -12.44
C LYS A 225 5.30 -21.73 -11.77
N MET A 226 4.22 -21.84 -11.00
CA MET A 226 3.92 -22.99 -10.16
C MET A 226 2.49 -23.48 -10.36
N ASP A 227 2.31 -24.81 -10.25
CA ASP A 227 0.98 -25.43 -10.21
C ASP A 227 0.50 -25.60 -8.74
N ASP A 228 1.42 -25.94 -7.82
CA ASP A 228 1.16 -25.97 -6.37
C ASP A 228 1.84 -24.77 -5.70
N PHE A 229 1.13 -23.67 -5.62
CA PHE A 229 1.65 -22.40 -5.11
C PHE A 229 1.34 -22.17 -3.61
N PHE A 230 0.44 -22.95 -2.99
CA PHE A 230 0.18 -22.93 -1.54
C PHE A 230 0.42 -24.33 -0.94
N PRO A 231 1.70 -24.71 -0.71
CA PRO A 231 2.00 -26.00 -0.12
C PRO A 231 1.41 -26.10 1.30
N LYS A 232 1.00 -27.29 1.70
CA LYS A 232 0.32 -27.55 3.00
C LYS A 232 1.07 -27.02 4.23
N ASN A 233 2.36 -26.85 4.13
CA ASN A 233 3.25 -26.41 5.21
C ASN A 233 3.72 -24.96 5.06
N PHE A 234 3.07 -24.14 4.22
CA PHE A 234 3.49 -22.73 4.01
C PHE A 234 3.53 -21.91 5.33
N GLU A 235 2.71 -22.24 6.32
CA GLU A 235 2.75 -21.61 7.64
C GLU A 235 4.12 -21.77 8.35
N ASN A 236 4.87 -22.82 8.06
CA ASN A 236 6.20 -23.02 8.61
C ASN A 236 7.19 -21.93 8.15
N ILE A 237 6.94 -21.31 6.99
CA ILE A 237 7.76 -20.22 6.46
C ILE A 237 7.59 -18.99 7.37
N PHE A 238 6.35 -18.62 7.69
CA PHE A 238 6.06 -17.52 8.62
C PHE A 238 6.68 -17.77 10.00
N GLN A 239 6.50 -18.98 10.55
CA GLN A 239 7.08 -19.33 11.85
C GLN A 239 8.62 -19.27 11.84
N LYS A 240 9.25 -19.77 10.77
CA LYS A 240 10.71 -19.72 10.60
C LYS A 240 11.21 -18.28 10.55
N ARG A 241 10.59 -17.43 9.72
CA ARG A 241 11.01 -16.04 9.54
C ARG A 241 10.75 -15.20 10.79
N ALA A 242 9.64 -15.42 11.48
CA ALA A 242 9.36 -14.78 12.77
C ALA A 242 10.40 -15.15 13.81
N LYS A 243 10.78 -16.45 13.88
CA LYS A 243 11.84 -16.91 14.79
C LYS A 243 13.20 -16.30 14.46
N GLU A 244 13.58 -16.21 13.19
CA GLU A 244 14.83 -15.57 12.76
C GLU A 244 14.84 -14.08 13.16
N ALA A 245 13.69 -13.38 13.07
CA ALA A 245 13.53 -12.00 13.55
C ALA A 245 13.66 -11.92 15.07
N ASP A 246 13.08 -12.86 15.82
CA ASP A 246 13.21 -12.95 17.28
C ASP A 246 14.67 -13.15 17.70
N ASP A 247 15.38 -14.07 17.05
CA ASP A 247 16.79 -14.34 17.31
C ASP A 247 17.67 -13.12 17.01
N PHE A 248 17.40 -12.41 15.90
CA PHE A 248 18.11 -11.16 15.54
C PHE A 248 17.90 -10.07 16.57
N TYR A 249 16.65 -9.75 16.91
CA TYR A 249 16.35 -8.68 17.86
C TYR A 249 16.74 -9.06 19.29
N GLY A 250 16.67 -10.34 19.65
CA GLY A 250 17.18 -10.85 20.91
C GLY A 250 18.68 -10.65 21.09
N ALA A 251 19.45 -10.80 20.00
CA ALA A 251 20.91 -10.60 20.03
C ALA A 251 21.36 -9.15 20.19
N ILE A 252 20.56 -8.18 19.71
CA ILE A 252 20.91 -6.74 19.79
C ILE A 252 20.24 -6.02 20.96
N ALA A 253 19.23 -6.60 21.60
CA ALA A 253 18.58 -6.00 22.75
C ALA A 253 19.49 -6.05 23.98
N PRO A 254 19.65 -4.93 24.74
CA PRO A 254 20.38 -4.95 25.98
C PRO A 254 19.78 -5.95 26.99
N ALA A 255 20.64 -6.70 27.70
CA ALA A 255 20.22 -7.78 28.59
C ALA A 255 19.27 -7.32 29.74
N GLN A 256 19.36 -6.05 30.14
CA GLN A 256 18.56 -5.47 31.21
C GLN A 256 17.18 -4.96 30.77
N CYS A 257 16.89 -4.99 29.46
CA CYS A 257 15.60 -4.51 28.95
C CYS A 257 14.46 -5.44 29.36
N THR A 258 13.35 -4.85 29.78
CA THR A 258 12.07 -5.56 29.97
C THR A 258 11.52 -5.97 28.60
N ASP A 259 10.54 -6.88 28.60
CA ASP A 259 9.89 -7.32 27.34
C ASP A 259 9.15 -6.16 26.66
N ASP A 260 8.57 -5.24 27.41
CA ASP A 260 7.94 -4.04 26.87
C ASP A 260 8.99 -3.11 26.20
N GLN A 261 10.13 -2.89 26.83
CA GLN A 261 11.23 -2.10 26.25
C GLN A 261 11.79 -2.73 24.97
N LYS A 262 11.91 -4.07 24.95
CA LYS A 262 12.31 -4.80 23.72
C LYS A 262 11.27 -4.63 22.60
N ASN A 263 9.98 -4.69 22.95
CA ASN A 263 8.90 -4.47 21.99
C ASN A 263 8.92 -3.04 21.43
N ILE A 264 9.09 -2.02 22.27
CA ILE A 264 9.22 -0.63 21.84
C ILE A 264 10.42 -0.47 20.90
N GLN A 265 11.57 -1.04 21.25
CA GLN A 265 12.78 -0.99 20.41
C GLN A 265 12.54 -1.66 19.05
N ARG A 266 11.91 -2.85 19.04
CA ARG A 266 11.58 -3.60 17.83
C ARG A 266 10.66 -2.83 16.90
N GLN A 267 9.61 -2.21 17.44
CA GLN A 267 8.68 -1.39 16.66
C GLN A 267 9.35 -0.11 16.13
N ALA A 268 10.25 0.51 16.91
CA ALA A 268 11.02 1.66 16.45
C ALA A 268 11.92 1.30 15.25
N PHE A 269 12.62 0.17 15.31
CA PHE A 269 13.41 -0.34 14.18
C PHE A 269 12.52 -0.72 12.98
N ALA A 270 11.39 -1.37 13.23
CA ALA A 270 10.43 -1.68 12.18
C ALA A 270 9.97 -0.42 11.46
N GLY A 271 9.60 0.64 12.21
CA GLY A 271 9.21 1.93 11.65
C GLY A 271 10.30 2.54 10.77
N LEU A 272 11.55 2.53 11.21
CA LEU A 272 12.69 3.03 10.42
C LEU A 272 12.89 2.23 9.12
N LEU A 273 12.78 0.90 9.18
CA LEU A 273 12.97 0.03 8.01
C LEU A 273 11.81 0.12 7.02
N TRP A 274 10.55 0.22 7.51
CA TRP A 274 9.38 0.43 6.67
C TRP A 274 9.40 1.77 5.94
N ASN A 275 9.94 2.82 6.59
CA ASN A 275 10.05 4.16 6.03
C ASN A 275 11.33 4.37 5.23
N LYS A 276 12.16 3.33 5.06
CA LYS A 276 13.36 3.40 4.23
C LYS A 276 12.96 3.53 2.77
N GLN A 277 13.12 4.72 2.21
CA GLN A 277 12.78 5.04 0.84
C GLN A 277 14.01 5.51 0.07
N TYR A 278 14.10 5.09 -1.18
CA TYR A 278 15.06 5.66 -2.11
C TYR A 278 14.47 6.91 -2.75
N TYR A 279 15.01 8.05 -2.39
CA TYR A 279 14.60 9.33 -2.97
C TYR A 279 15.40 9.59 -4.25
N HIS A 280 14.84 9.17 -5.38
CA HIS A 280 15.47 9.38 -6.68
C HIS A 280 15.17 10.78 -7.22
N TYR A 281 16.09 11.71 -6.99
CA TYR A 281 16.00 13.07 -7.53
C TYR A 281 17.20 13.39 -8.41
N ASP A 282 16.96 13.43 -9.73
CA ASP A 282 17.94 13.85 -10.76
C ASP A 282 17.56 15.26 -11.24
N VAL A 283 18.33 16.26 -10.81
CA VAL A 283 18.06 17.67 -11.13
C VAL A 283 18.11 17.94 -12.63
N ALA A 284 19.05 17.33 -13.36
CA ALA A 284 19.16 17.52 -14.81
C ALA A 284 17.92 16.95 -15.51
N ARG A 285 17.45 15.78 -15.12
CA ARG A 285 16.22 15.16 -15.63
C ARG A 285 15.00 16.05 -15.31
N TRP A 286 14.84 16.45 -14.05
CA TRP A 286 13.73 17.29 -13.63
C TRP A 286 13.65 18.63 -14.38
N ILE A 287 14.80 19.30 -14.61
CA ILE A 287 14.86 20.56 -15.35
C ILE A 287 14.41 20.37 -16.82
N ASN A 288 14.72 19.23 -17.44
CA ASN A 288 14.52 19.01 -18.87
C ASN A 288 13.22 18.24 -19.21
N THR A 289 12.53 17.66 -18.23
CA THR A 289 11.32 16.88 -18.46
C THR A 289 10.08 17.74 -18.20
N SER A 290 9.01 17.55 -18.98
CA SER A 290 7.68 18.11 -18.70
C SER A 290 6.74 16.99 -18.27
N ASP A 291 6.09 17.16 -17.13
CA ASP A 291 5.05 16.27 -16.61
C ASP A 291 3.63 16.83 -16.86
N GLY A 292 3.55 17.96 -17.54
CA GLY A 292 2.30 18.63 -17.81
C GLY A 292 1.62 19.29 -16.59
N ILE A 293 2.18 19.13 -15.38
CA ILE A 293 1.66 19.66 -14.11
C ILE A 293 2.55 20.79 -13.61
N THR A 294 3.85 20.54 -13.53
CA THR A 294 4.83 21.52 -13.06
C THR A 294 5.15 22.57 -14.14
N PRO A 295 5.72 23.72 -13.77
CA PRO A 295 6.14 24.73 -14.74
C PRO A 295 6.98 24.15 -15.88
N GLU A 296 6.79 24.66 -17.06
CA GLU A 296 7.54 24.23 -18.25
C GLU A 296 9.05 24.25 -18.03
N SER A 297 9.78 23.40 -18.75
CA SER A 297 11.23 23.25 -18.59
C SER A 297 11.99 24.55 -18.73
N GLU A 298 11.53 25.49 -19.57
CA GLU A 298 12.16 26.82 -19.73
C GLU A 298 12.09 27.68 -18.46
N GLN A 299 11.00 27.59 -17.70
CA GLN A 299 10.87 28.27 -16.41
C GLN A 299 11.78 27.61 -15.35
N ARG A 300 11.84 26.27 -15.34
CA ARG A 300 12.73 25.52 -14.44
C ARG A 300 14.20 25.80 -14.70
N LYS A 301 14.60 25.96 -15.96
CA LYS A 301 15.98 26.35 -16.33
C LYS A 301 16.41 27.72 -15.78
N LYS A 302 15.46 28.56 -15.41
CA LYS A 302 15.69 29.88 -14.78
C LYS A 302 15.41 29.88 -13.28
N GLY A 303 14.91 28.78 -12.74
CA GLY A 303 14.53 28.64 -11.34
C GLY A 303 15.70 28.49 -10.38
N ARG A 304 15.39 28.36 -9.07
CA ARG A 304 16.37 28.37 -7.97
C ARG A 304 17.51 27.34 -8.13
N ASN A 305 17.21 26.13 -8.55
CA ASN A 305 18.16 25.02 -8.62
C ASN A 305 18.77 24.75 -9.99
N HIS A 306 18.60 25.65 -10.96
CA HIS A 306 19.03 25.45 -12.35
C HIS A 306 20.54 25.20 -12.53
N ARG A 307 21.37 25.60 -11.55
CA ARG A 307 22.83 25.41 -11.56
C ARG A 307 23.28 24.07 -11.01
N TRP A 308 22.38 23.32 -10.30
CA TRP A 308 22.71 22.08 -9.59
C TRP A 308 22.54 20.83 -10.45
N LYS A 309 22.87 20.91 -11.73
CA LYS A 309 22.65 19.84 -12.73
C LYS A 309 23.33 18.50 -12.42
N TYR A 310 24.28 18.50 -11.52
CA TYR A 310 25.05 17.31 -11.15
C TYR A 310 24.51 16.63 -9.88
N LEU A 311 23.50 17.19 -9.23
CA LEU A 311 22.89 16.56 -8.08
C LEU A 311 22.01 15.39 -8.52
N LYS A 312 22.37 14.23 -8.01
CA LYS A 312 21.61 12.97 -8.09
C LYS A 312 21.55 12.41 -6.70
N ASN A 313 20.35 12.23 -6.18
CA ASN A 313 20.06 11.56 -4.91
C ASN A 313 19.30 10.28 -5.18
#